data_aa7ad9ea1af72a6385acdd030cc6302b
#
_entry.id   aa7ad9ea1af72a6385acdd030cc6302b
#
_cell.length_a   1.000
_cell.length_b   1.000
_cell.length_c   1.000
_cell.angle_alpha   90.00
_cell.angle_beta   90.00
_cell.angle_gamma   90.00
#
_symmetry.space_group_name_H-M   'P 1'
#
loop_
_entity.id
_entity.type
_entity.pdbx_description
1 polymer ?
#
loop_
_entity_poly.entity_id
_entity_poly.type
_entity_poly.pdbx_seq_one_letter_code
_entity_poly.pdbx_strand_id
1 'polypeptide(L)'
;MTVEQLAQRSGFSKGFISQVENFRISPSLKALNRIAEALEVDLKTLFEAPGKSAEFVFGTVSEGMELQRDNSQEYGMRYLALAGGLSGKKLDPFLVEYHDSESARDFMAHETEEFFVLQSGEVRFYVYDNNTSQLLAPGGTVYLKAKIPHRAELAPGCKEAKALIVYSEPGE
;
A
#
# COMPACT_ATOMS: atom_id res chain seq x y z
N MET A 1 21.96 15.84 0.20
CA MET A 1 22.03 15.69 1.68
C MET A 1 21.85 14.22 2.00
N THR A 2 22.58 13.63 2.97
CA THR A 2 22.38 12.25 3.40
C THR A 2 21.29 12.15 4.48
N VAL A 3 20.77 10.93 4.71
CA VAL A 3 19.78 10.68 5.79
C VAL A 3 20.32 11.09 7.15
N GLU A 4 21.61 10.85 7.43
CA GLU A 4 22.26 11.27 8.67
C GLU A 4 22.32 12.80 8.81
N GLN A 5 22.67 13.49 7.73
CA GLN A 5 22.75 14.97 7.74
C GLN A 5 21.36 15.59 7.93
N LEU A 6 20.32 15.03 7.28
CA LEU A 6 18.95 15.48 7.44
C LEU A 6 18.44 15.22 8.86
N ALA A 7 18.71 14.03 9.41
CA ALA A 7 18.36 13.67 10.77
C ALA A 7 18.97 14.65 11.79
N GLN A 8 20.26 14.96 11.67
CA GLN A 8 20.95 15.90 12.51
C GLN A 8 20.37 17.32 12.42
N ARG A 9 20.12 17.82 11.21
CA ARG A 9 19.60 19.18 10.97
C ARG A 9 18.15 19.34 11.42
N SER A 10 17.30 18.32 11.16
CA SER A 10 15.89 18.33 11.55
C SER A 10 15.65 17.98 13.02
N GLY A 11 16.69 17.45 13.74
CA GLY A 11 16.59 17.00 15.13
C GLY A 11 15.75 15.73 15.30
N PHE A 12 15.62 14.92 14.24
CA PHE A 12 15.01 13.58 14.29
C PHE A 12 16.10 12.50 14.32
N SER A 13 15.70 11.28 14.68
CA SER A 13 16.61 10.12 14.56
C SER A 13 16.79 9.72 13.10
N LYS A 14 17.95 9.11 12.77
CA LYS A 14 18.18 8.52 11.44
C LYS A 14 17.08 7.50 11.07
N GLY A 15 16.65 6.68 12.05
CA GLY A 15 15.58 5.73 11.84
C GLY A 15 14.25 6.37 11.47
N PHE A 16 13.88 7.49 12.13
CA PHE A 16 12.67 8.23 11.78
C PHE A 16 12.74 8.77 10.35
N ILE A 17 13.84 9.45 9.97
CA ILE A 17 13.99 9.98 8.60
C ILE A 17 13.95 8.84 7.57
N SER A 18 14.64 7.73 7.83
CA SER A 18 14.62 6.57 6.94
C SER A 18 13.21 5.97 6.79
N GLN A 19 12.42 5.91 7.87
CA GLN A 19 11.04 5.44 7.80
C GLN A 19 10.14 6.40 7.01
N VAL A 20 10.34 7.71 7.15
CA VAL A 20 9.61 8.73 6.35
C VAL A 20 9.96 8.61 4.87
N GLU A 21 11.26 8.55 4.51
CA GLU A 21 11.72 8.42 3.12
C GLU A 21 11.22 7.13 2.45
N ASN A 22 11.12 6.05 3.21
CA ASN A 22 10.62 4.77 2.72
C ASN A 22 9.10 4.60 2.89
N PHE A 23 8.37 5.69 3.16
CA PHE A 23 6.91 5.70 3.35
C PHE A 23 6.38 4.69 4.38
N ARG A 24 7.23 4.28 5.34
CA ARG A 24 6.86 3.34 6.40
C ARG A 24 6.07 3.98 7.53
N ILE A 25 6.14 5.30 7.65
CA ILE A 25 5.35 6.09 8.59
C ILE A 25 4.86 7.37 7.93
N SER A 26 3.70 7.86 8.36
CA SER A 26 3.19 9.17 7.96
C SER A 26 3.63 10.21 8.98
N PRO A 27 4.55 11.13 8.63
CA PRO A 27 4.99 12.18 9.56
C PRO A 27 3.86 13.19 9.78
N SER A 28 3.79 13.74 11.00
CA SER A 28 2.87 14.86 11.27
C SER A 28 3.25 16.10 10.47
N LEU A 29 2.31 17.02 10.25
CA LEU A 29 2.58 18.31 9.59
C LEU A 29 3.71 19.09 10.27
N LYS A 30 3.79 19.02 11.62
CA LYS A 30 4.87 19.62 12.40
C LYS A 30 6.23 18.98 12.08
N ALA A 31 6.26 17.65 11.89
CA ALA A 31 7.49 16.96 11.50
C ALA A 31 7.90 17.32 10.07
N LEU A 32 6.95 17.37 9.14
CA LEU A 32 7.20 17.82 7.76
C LEU A 32 7.75 19.23 7.69
N ASN A 33 7.21 20.17 8.49
CA ASN A 33 7.73 21.52 8.55
C ASN A 33 9.20 21.56 9.00
N ARG A 34 9.57 20.83 10.05
CA ARG A 34 10.96 20.72 10.52
C ARG A 34 11.89 20.09 9.47
N ILE A 35 11.38 19.12 8.70
CA ILE A 35 12.13 18.52 7.60
C ILE A 35 12.34 19.54 6.48
N ALA A 36 11.30 20.31 6.10
CA ALA A 36 11.38 21.37 5.10
C ALA A 36 12.41 22.45 5.49
N GLU A 37 12.35 22.92 6.76
CA GLU A 37 13.32 23.86 7.32
C GLU A 37 14.77 23.31 7.24
N ALA A 38 14.97 22.03 7.59
CA ALA A 38 16.27 21.37 7.54
C ALA A 38 16.80 21.22 6.10
N LEU A 39 15.90 21.11 5.13
CA LEU A 39 16.20 21.06 3.69
C LEU A 39 16.35 22.48 3.08
N GLU A 40 16.02 23.54 3.82
CA GLU A 40 16.01 24.93 3.35
C GLU A 40 15.04 25.18 2.19
N VAL A 41 13.87 24.55 2.26
CA VAL A 41 12.79 24.69 1.28
C VAL A 41 11.46 25.06 1.97
N ASP A 42 10.53 25.63 1.22
CA ASP A 42 9.17 25.82 1.71
C ASP A 42 8.49 24.46 1.93
N LEU A 43 7.62 24.38 2.95
CA LEU A 43 6.85 23.15 3.23
C LEU A 43 6.10 22.64 2.00
N LYS A 44 5.53 23.54 1.18
CA LYS A 44 4.84 23.18 -0.07
C LYS A 44 5.72 22.39 -1.03
N THR A 45 7.04 22.66 -1.05
CA THR A 45 8.00 21.98 -1.94
C THR A 45 8.12 20.48 -1.63
N LEU A 46 7.83 20.05 -0.39
CA LEU A 46 7.78 18.63 -0.04
C LEU A 46 6.59 17.90 -0.69
N PHE A 47 5.58 18.65 -1.12
CA PHE A 47 4.39 18.11 -1.80
C PHE A 47 4.38 18.40 -3.30
N GLU A 48 5.33 19.24 -3.76
CA GLU A 48 5.53 19.48 -5.19
C GLU A 48 6.33 18.30 -5.77
N ALA A 49 5.82 17.72 -6.84
CA ALA A 49 6.57 16.71 -7.57
C ALA A 49 7.88 17.32 -8.10
N PRO A 50 9.04 16.69 -7.94
CA PRO A 50 10.31 17.21 -8.45
C PRO A 50 10.27 17.24 -9.98
N GLY A 51 10.20 18.45 -10.56
CA GLY A 51 10.14 18.65 -11.99
C GLY A 51 8.75 18.47 -12.61
N LYS A 52 8.65 18.40 -13.93
CA LYS A 52 7.42 17.96 -14.62
C LYS A 52 7.08 16.57 -14.07
N SER A 53 5.89 16.40 -13.49
CA SER A 53 5.45 15.07 -13.04
C SER A 53 5.63 14.10 -14.20
N ALA A 54 6.31 12.99 -13.97
CA ALA A 54 6.45 11.96 -14.98
C ALA A 54 5.05 11.54 -15.42
N GLU A 55 4.82 11.45 -16.71
CA GLU A 55 3.52 11.04 -17.27
C GLU A 55 3.37 9.51 -17.26
N PHE A 56 4.51 8.81 -17.12
CA PHE A 56 4.57 7.34 -17.07
C PHE A 56 5.76 6.85 -16.24
N VAL A 57 5.69 5.61 -15.81
CA VAL A 57 6.78 4.86 -15.19
C VAL A 57 6.77 3.43 -15.71
N PHE A 58 7.95 2.91 -16.04
CA PHE A 58 8.15 1.49 -16.23
C PHE A 58 8.67 0.87 -14.93
N GLY A 59 8.30 -0.37 -14.67
CA GLY A 59 8.76 -1.11 -13.50
C GLY A 59 8.48 -2.59 -13.62
N THR A 60 9.00 -3.34 -12.69
CA THR A 60 8.74 -4.78 -12.54
C THR A 60 8.20 -5.05 -11.14
N VAL A 61 7.56 -6.20 -10.95
CA VAL A 61 7.07 -6.61 -9.61
C VAL A 61 8.22 -6.69 -8.60
N SER A 62 9.41 -7.11 -9.03
CA SER A 62 10.60 -7.22 -8.16
C SER A 62 11.13 -5.86 -7.67
N GLU A 63 10.78 -4.77 -8.34
CA GLU A 63 11.10 -3.40 -7.95
C GLU A 63 10.00 -2.76 -7.08
N GLY A 64 8.92 -3.50 -6.83
CA GLY A 64 7.81 -3.05 -5.98
C GLY A 64 8.29 -2.69 -4.57
N MET A 65 7.85 -1.55 -4.07
CA MET A 65 8.16 -1.10 -2.72
C MET A 65 7.28 -1.82 -1.71
N GLU A 66 7.90 -2.54 -0.77
CA GLU A 66 7.16 -3.18 0.30
C GLU A 66 6.58 -2.16 1.27
N LEU A 67 5.27 -2.19 1.46
CA LEU A 67 4.56 -1.37 2.42
C LEU A 67 4.10 -2.21 3.60
N GLN A 68 4.42 -1.76 4.80
CA GLN A 68 3.84 -2.32 6.02
C GLN A 68 2.48 -1.64 6.25
N ARG A 69 1.41 -2.42 6.15
CA ARG A 69 0.07 -2.01 6.59
C ARG A 69 -0.20 -2.62 7.96
N ASP A 70 -1.06 -1.96 8.74
CA ASP A 70 -1.45 -2.43 10.06
C ASP A 70 -1.92 -3.90 10.01
N ASN A 71 -1.38 -4.71 10.91
CA ASN A 71 -1.65 -6.14 11.05
C ASN A 71 -1.33 -7.03 9.82
N SER A 72 -0.72 -6.48 8.76
CA SER A 72 -0.42 -7.28 7.55
C SER A 72 0.45 -8.50 7.83
N GLN A 73 1.44 -8.37 8.71
CA GLN A 73 2.31 -9.49 9.11
C GLN A 73 1.55 -10.54 9.93
N GLU A 74 0.67 -10.13 10.83
CA GLU A 74 -0.17 -11.01 11.63
C GLU A 74 -1.08 -11.85 10.76
N TYR A 75 -1.62 -11.24 9.70
CA TYR A 75 -2.50 -11.90 8.73
C TYR A 75 -1.75 -12.62 7.58
N GLY A 76 -0.43 -12.71 7.65
CA GLY A 76 0.37 -13.35 6.60
C GLY A 76 0.28 -12.62 5.25
N MET A 77 0.12 -11.30 5.25
CA MET A 77 0.02 -10.50 4.01
C MET A 77 1.27 -9.68 3.78
N ARG A 78 1.68 -9.59 2.52
CA ARG A 78 2.75 -8.72 2.07
C ARG A 78 2.26 -7.85 0.91
N TYR A 79 2.43 -6.54 1.03
CA TYR A 79 2.01 -5.57 0.03
C TYR A 79 3.21 -4.99 -0.68
N LEU A 80 3.23 -5.06 -1.99
CA LEU A 80 4.24 -4.45 -2.86
C LEU A 80 3.57 -3.38 -3.72
N ALA A 81 3.86 -2.10 -3.44
CA ALA A 81 3.40 -0.99 -4.27
C ALA A 81 4.16 -0.99 -5.60
N LEU A 82 3.43 -1.06 -6.70
CA LEU A 82 3.98 -1.13 -8.04
C LEU A 82 4.15 0.23 -8.67
N ALA A 83 4.16 1.04 -9.16
CA ALA A 83 4.24 2.40 -9.72
C ALA A 83 4.73 3.44 -8.69
N GLY A 84 5.69 3.06 -7.84
CA GLY A 84 6.17 3.90 -6.73
C GLY A 84 6.83 5.22 -7.15
N GLY A 85 7.34 5.36 -8.35
CA GLY A 85 8.01 6.60 -8.82
C GLY A 85 7.09 7.62 -9.47
N LEU A 86 5.79 7.36 -9.57
CA LEU A 86 4.83 8.25 -10.22
C LEU A 86 3.97 8.97 -9.18
N SER A 87 4.05 10.30 -9.13
CA SER A 87 3.22 11.15 -8.28
C SER A 87 1.94 11.60 -9.01
N GLY A 88 0.87 11.89 -8.25
CA GLY A 88 -0.41 12.36 -8.80
C GLY A 88 -1.16 11.30 -9.62
N LYS A 89 -0.86 10.02 -9.42
CA LYS A 89 -1.59 8.93 -10.03
C LYS A 89 -2.95 8.75 -9.37
N LYS A 90 -3.97 8.42 -10.17
CA LYS A 90 -5.34 8.17 -9.71
C LYS A 90 -5.62 6.71 -9.38
N LEU A 91 -4.67 5.84 -9.69
CA LEU A 91 -4.75 4.41 -9.43
C LEU A 91 -3.50 3.96 -8.68
N ASP A 92 -3.71 3.22 -7.60
CA ASP A 92 -2.64 2.63 -6.78
C ASP A 92 -2.60 1.11 -6.98
N PRO A 93 -1.73 0.60 -7.86
CA PRO A 93 -1.57 -0.83 -8.07
C PRO A 93 -0.64 -1.45 -7.02
N PHE A 94 -1.08 -2.58 -6.45
CA PHE A 94 -0.32 -3.42 -5.52
C PHE A 94 -0.30 -4.86 -5.98
N LEU A 95 0.85 -5.51 -5.84
CA LEU A 95 0.85 -6.96 -5.70
C LEU A 95 0.69 -7.29 -4.22
N VAL A 96 -0.28 -8.14 -3.90
CA VAL A 96 -0.50 -8.65 -2.55
C VAL A 96 -0.23 -10.14 -2.54
N GLU A 97 0.70 -10.53 -1.68
CA GLU A 97 1.02 -11.93 -1.42
C GLU A 97 0.32 -12.36 -0.13
N TYR A 98 -0.33 -13.49 -0.19
CA TYR A 98 -1.05 -14.13 0.90
C TYR A 98 -0.29 -15.38 1.32
N HIS A 99 0.04 -15.49 2.59
CA HIS A 99 0.68 -16.66 3.20
C HIS A 99 -0.21 -17.21 4.30
N ASP A 100 -0.01 -18.47 4.62
CA ASP A 100 -0.70 -19.15 5.71
C ASP A 100 -0.45 -18.40 7.04
N SER A 101 -1.50 -18.23 7.83
CA SER A 101 -1.50 -17.49 9.08
C SER A 101 -2.51 -18.11 10.06
N GLU A 102 -2.17 -18.13 11.34
CA GLU A 102 -3.05 -18.61 12.39
C GLU A 102 -4.18 -17.61 12.71
N SER A 103 -4.00 -16.34 12.34
CA SER A 103 -4.97 -15.28 12.61
C SER A 103 -6.01 -15.17 11.50
N ALA A 104 -7.28 -15.28 11.85
CA ALA A 104 -8.37 -14.95 10.94
C ALA A 104 -8.36 -13.45 10.65
N ARG A 105 -8.59 -13.08 9.39
CA ARG A 105 -8.63 -11.67 8.98
C ARG A 105 -9.96 -11.03 9.34
N ASP A 106 -9.86 -9.81 9.81
CA ASP A 106 -11.04 -8.97 10.01
C ASP A 106 -11.57 -8.44 8.66
N PHE A 107 -12.87 -8.11 8.63
CA PHE A 107 -13.43 -7.34 7.53
C PHE A 107 -12.84 -5.94 7.54
N MET A 108 -12.38 -5.50 6.37
CA MET A 108 -11.91 -4.14 6.15
C MET A 108 -12.87 -3.41 5.22
N ALA A 109 -12.93 -2.09 5.36
CA ALA A 109 -13.59 -1.20 4.42
C ALA A 109 -12.72 0.04 4.24
N HIS A 110 -12.67 0.59 3.03
CA HIS A 110 -11.87 1.77 2.72
C HIS A 110 -12.64 2.75 1.83
N GLU A 111 -12.19 4.00 1.79
CA GLU A 111 -12.85 5.11 1.05
C GLU A 111 -12.62 5.04 -0.47
N THR A 112 -11.86 4.07 -0.96
CA THR A 112 -11.48 3.89 -2.36
C THR A 112 -12.26 2.74 -3.00
N GLU A 113 -12.45 2.79 -4.31
CA GLU A 113 -12.87 1.62 -5.07
C GLU A 113 -11.67 0.66 -5.24
N GLU A 114 -11.94 -0.62 -5.38
CA GLU A 114 -10.93 -1.66 -5.53
C GLU A 114 -11.24 -2.57 -6.70
N PHE A 115 -10.21 -2.86 -7.50
CA PHE A 115 -10.25 -3.94 -8.48
C PHE A 115 -9.21 -5.00 -8.12
N PHE A 116 -9.67 -6.21 -7.88
CA PHE A 116 -8.89 -7.37 -7.49
C PHE A 116 -8.81 -8.37 -8.63
N VAL A 117 -7.62 -8.92 -8.87
CA VAL A 117 -7.38 -10.04 -9.82
C VAL A 117 -6.49 -11.07 -9.15
N LEU A 118 -6.99 -12.29 -8.96
CA LEU A 118 -6.16 -13.39 -8.46
C LEU A 118 -5.22 -13.89 -9.56
N GLN A 119 -3.91 -13.87 -9.30
CA GLN A 119 -2.89 -14.32 -10.24
C GLN A 119 -2.49 -15.78 -10.01
N SER A 120 -2.40 -16.20 -8.72
CA SER A 120 -2.03 -17.57 -8.36
C SER A 120 -2.61 -17.96 -7.02
N GLY A 121 -2.67 -19.26 -6.75
CA GLY A 121 -3.30 -19.81 -5.55
C GLY A 121 -4.82 -19.82 -5.63
N GLU A 122 -5.46 -20.03 -4.49
CA GLU A 122 -6.92 -19.98 -4.35
C GLU A 122 -7.29 -19.19 -3.11
N VAL A 123 -8.26 -18.29 -3.22
CA VAL A 123 -8.77 -17.49 -2.10
C VAL A 123 -10.29 -17.56 -2.02
N ARG A 124 -10.83 -17.53 -0.81
CA ARG A 124 -12.24 -17.26 -0.58
C ARG A 124 -12.39 -15.77 -0.29
N PHE A 125 -13.14 -15.11 -1.14
CA PHE A 125 -13.41 -13.68 -1.04
C PHE A 125 -14.78 -13.48 -0.41
N TYR A 126 -14.83 -12.75 0.71
CA TYR A 126 -16.05 -12.46 1.47
C TYR A 126 -16.43 -10.99 1.29
N VAL A 127 -17.72 -10.71 1.21
CA VAL A 127 -18.29 -9.37 1.09
C VAL A 127 -19.42 -9.22 2.09
N TYR A 128 -19.43 -8.15 2.86
CA TYR A 128 -20.35 -7.82 3.95
C TYR A 128 -20.26 -8.72 5.16
N ASP A 129 -20.37 -10.03 5.00
CA ASP A 129 -20.43 -11.02 6.07
C ASP A 129 -19.82 -12.38 5.65
N ASN A 130 -19.86 -13.34 6.57
CA ASN A 130 -19.32 -14.68 6.33
C ASN A 130 -20.19 -15.56 5.40
N ASN A 131 -21.42 -15.14 5.10
CA ASN A 131 -22.35 -15.91 4.28
C ASN A 131 -22.26 -15.55 2.80
N THR A 132 -21.83 -14.31 2.52
CA THR A 132 -21.65 -13.80 1.16
C THR A 132 -20.19 -13.96 0.73
N SER A 133 -19.88 -15.08 0.10
CA SER A 133 -18.51 -15.36 -0.34
C SER A 133 -18.46 -16.13 -1.66
N GLN A 134 -17.31 -16.01 -2.34
CA GLN A 134 -16.99 -16.77 -3.54
C GLN A 134 -15.56 -17.31 -3.46
N LEU A 135 -15.38 -18.57 -3.88
CA LEU A 135 -14.07 -19.15 -4.10
C LEU A 135 -13.53 -18.64 -5.45
N LEU A 136 -12.33 -18.06 -5.44
CA LEU A 136 -11.64 -17.57 -6.62
C LEU A 136 -10.44 -18.45 -6.93
N ALA A 137 -10.30 -18.81 -8.18
CA ALA A 137 -9.13 -19.44 -8.79
C ALA A 137 -8.35 -18.39 -9.63
N PRO A 138 -7.14 -18.68 -10.11
CA PRO A 138 -6.38 -17.77 -10.96
C PRO A 138 -7.20 -17.25 -12.14
N GLY A 139 -7.17 -15.93 -12.35
CA GLY A 139 -8.03 -15.21 -13.28
C GLY A 139 -9.37 -14.75 -12.70
N GLY A 140 -9.73 -15.18 -11.48
CA GLY A 140 -10.90 -14.66 -10.77
C GLY A 140 -10.75 -13.18 -10.44
N THR A 141 -11.84 -12.42 -10.57
CA THR A 141 -11.84 -10.96 -10.36
C THR A 141 -12.93 -10.54 -9.40
N VAL A 142 -12.68 -9.46 -8.67
CA VAL A 142 -13.69 -8.76 -7.87
C VAL A 142 -13.55 -7.26 -8.13
N TYR A 143 -14.69 -6.58 -8.26
CA TYR A 143 -14.74 -5.13 -8.24
C TYR A 143 -15.60 -4.68 -7.07
N LEU A 144 -15.05 -3.83 -6.22
CA LEU A 144 -15.74 -3.28 -5.07
C LEU A 144 -15.85 -1.76 -5.17
N LYS A 145 -17.04 -1.26 -4.88
CA LYS A 145 -17.21 0.17 -4.59
C LYS A 145 -16.62 0.51 -3.23
N ALA A 146 -16.35 1.79 -3.02
CA ALA A 146 -15.90 2.30 -1.73
C ALA A 146 -16.82 1.87 -0.57
N LYS A 147 -16.25 1.70 0.61
CA LYS A 147 -16.93 1.40 1.87
C LYS A 147 -17.61 0.02 1.95
N ILE A 148 -17.37 -0.86 1.01
CA ILE A 148 -17.89 -2.24 1.07
C ILE A 148 -17.00 -3.06 2.00
N PRO A 149 -17.53 -3.58 3.13
CA PRO A 149 -16.77 -4.48 4.01
C PRO A 149 -16.43 -5.77 3.26
N HIS A 150 -15.15 -6.13 3.26
CA HIS A 150 -14.66 -7.32 2.56
C HIS A 150 -13.40 -7.87 3.21
N ARG A 151 -13.09 -9.12 2.87
CA ARG A 151 -11.80 -9.77 3.17
C ARG A 151 -11.55 -10.91 2.20
N ALA A 152 -10.27 -11.23 2.00
CA ALA A 152 -9.86 -12.42 1.25
C ALA A 152 -9.02 -13.31 2.17
N GLU A 153 -9.28 -14.60 2.16
CA GLU A 153 -8.56 -15.63 2.92
C GLU A 153 -8.10 -16.72 1.97
N LEU A 154 -6.97 -17.36 2.29
CA LEU A 154 -6.55 -18.56 1.56
C LEU A 154 -7.63 -19.62 1.64
N ALA A 155 -7.90 -20.28 0.52
CA ALA A 155 -8.80 -21.45 0.51
C ALA A 155 -8.21 -22.59 1.35
N PRO A 156 -9.03 -23.47 1.93
CA PRO A 156 -8.54 -24.61 2.69
C PRO A 156 -7.54 -25.45 1.89
N GLY A 157 -6.34 -25.63 2.45
CA GLY A 157 -5.25 -26.36 1.81
C GLY A 157 -4.35 -25.53 0.89
N CYS A 158 -4.72 -24.30 0.55
CA CYS A 158 -3.86 -23.36 -0.14
C CYS A 158 -2.90 -22.69 0.86
N LYS A 159 -1.59 -22.69 0.59
CA LYS A 159 -0.58 -22.12 1.48
C LYS A 159 -0.14 -20.72 1.09
N GLU A 160 -0.30 -20.38 -0.18
CA GLU A 160 0.06 -19.07 -0.71
C GLU A 160 -0.83 -18.68 -1.89
N ALA A 161 -1.09 -17.41 -2.04
CA ALA A 161 -1.76 -16.84 -3.21
C ALA A 161 -1.18 -15.46 -3.52
N LYS A 162 -1.36 -15.01 -4.77
CA LYS A 162 -0.95 -13.68 -5.21
C LYS A 162 -2.08 -13.03 -5.97
N ALA A 163 -2.35 -11.77 -5.64
CA ALA A 163 -3.35 -10.98 -6.32
C ALA A 163 -2.78 -9.60 -6.73
N LEU A 164 -3.17 -9.14 -7.90
CA LEU A 164 -3.05 -7.74 -8.26
C LEU A 164 -4.29 -7.02 -7.73
N ILE A 165 -4.06 -5.98 -6.94
CA ILE A 165 -5.11 -5.12 -6.41
C ILE A 165 -4.84 -3.70 -6.88
N VAL A 166 -5.86 -3.03 -7.39
CA VAL A 166 -5.78 -1.64 -7.82
C VAL A 166 -6.81 -0.84 -7.05
N TYR A 167 -6.35 0.12 -6.26
CA TYR A 167 -7.21 1.08 -5.58
C TYR A 167 -7.34 2.36 -6.40
N SER A 168 -8.54 2.97 -6.41
CA SER A 168 -8.73 4.32 -6.93
C SER A 168 -8.24 5.38 -5.94
N GLU A 169 -8.14 6.64 -6.36
CA GLU A 169 -8.16 7.75 -5.39
C GLU A 169 -9.47 7.72 -4.58
N PRO A 170 -9.44 8.17 -3.30
CA PRO A 170 -10.67 8.42 -2.56
C PRO A 170 -11.57 9.36 -3.36
N GLY A 171 -12.87 9.03 -3.47
CA GLY A 171 -13.85 9.94 -4.09
C GLY A 171 -13.97 11.24 -3.27
N GLU A 172 -14.26 12.33 -3.98
CA GLU A 172 -14.60 13.62 -3.35
C GLU A 172 -15.92 13.56 -2.57
#